data_0baa39aaa7e3b9d137374b1bb81aef7c
#
_entry.id   0baa39aaa7e3b9d137374b1bb81aef7c
#
_cell.length_a   1.000
_cell.length_b   1.000
_cell.length_c   1.000
_cell.angle_alpha   90.00
_cell.angle_beta   90.00
_cell.angle_gamma   90.00
#
_symmetry.space_group_name_H-M   'P 1'
#
loop_
_entity.id
_entity.type
_entity.pdbx_description
1 polymer ?
#
loop_
_entity_poly.entity_id
_entity_poly.type
_entity_poly.pdbx_seq_one_letter_code
_entity_poly.pdbx_strand_id
1 'polypeptide(L)'
;SFMGATPGLYENGLNVEIICSTEGAEIYYTLNGDAPTVETGIKYEEAIAIEKSTVVRARAYKNGMLFSEILTGSFILPDMFYEACKGWGERLPIVSLSVNNVDMFSDSLGMYVEGTNGVPGSCYRELYNFNRDWMRSANFEYILNGKVVDNQEVEIGIYGGCTRIHVAKSLKIKANKRSGNSKMKYDNFFPSREYKKYESLALRNGGNGYSYVQPRWRDMFKIGR
;
A
#
# COMPACT_ATOMS: atom_id res chain seq x y z
N SER A 1 12.77 -0.17 -14.69
CA SER A 1 12.06 -1.45 -14.46
C SER A 1 12.88 -2.36 -13.55
N PHE A 2 12.22 -3.30 -12.90
CA PHE A 2 12.89 -4.43 -12.24
C PHE A 2 13.39 -5.42 -13.30
N MET A 3 14.54 -6.07 -13.02
CA MET A 3 15.15 -7.10 -13.84
C MET A 3 15.53 -8.30 -12.95
N GLY A 4 15.48 -9.51 -13.51
CA GLY A 4 15.78 -10.75 -12.78
C GLY A 4 14.65 -11.25 -11.88
N ALA A 5 13.84 -10.34 -11.30
CA ALA A 5 12.72 -10.67 -10.44
C ALA A 5 11.54 -9.73 -10.68
N THR A 6 10.32 -10.24 -10.56
CA THR A 6 9.07 -9.45 -10.62
C THR A 6 8.45 -9.36 -9.23
N PRO A 7 7.81 -8.22 -8.86
CA PRO A 7 7.08 -8.14 -7.59
C PRO A 7 6.08 -9.29 -7.41
N GLY A 8 5.93 -9.76 -6.18
CA GLY A 8 5.07 -10.89 -5.87
C GLY A 8 5.51 -11.68 -4.64
N LEU A 9 5.03 -12.94 -4.54
CA LEU A 9 5.33 -13.85 -3.45
C LEU A 9 6.46 -14.80 -3.85
N TYR A 10 7.41 -14.99 -2.95
CA TYR A 10 8.59 -15.84 -3.11
C TYR A 10 8.75 -16.75 -1.89
N GLU A 11 9.27 -17.95 -2.09
CA GLU A 11 9.53 -18.91 -1.00
C GLU A 11 10.85 -18.65 -0.29
N ASN A 12 11.82 -18.06 -0.99
CA ASN A 12 13.16 -17.82 -0.50
C ASN A 12 13.63 -16.41 -0.84
N GLY A 13 14.68 -15.94 -0.16
CA GLY A 13 15.35 -14.70 -0.49
C GLY A 13 15.80 -14.64 -1.94
N LEU A 14 15.89 -13.44 -2.49
CA LEU A 14 16.23 -13.20 -3.89
C LEU A 14 17.00 -11.89 -4.04
N ASN A 15 17.65 -11.72 -5.18
CA ASN A 15 18.27 -10.47 -5.59
C ASN A 15 17.38 -9.77 -6.62
N VAL A 16 17.22 -8.45 -6.46
CA VAL A 16 16.45 -7.60 -7.35
C VAL A 16 17.35 -6.60 -8.01
N GLU A 17 17.36 -6.58 -9.32
CA GLU A 17 18.07 -5.57 -10.11
C GLU A 17 17.10 -4.50 -10.59
N ILE A 18 17.62 -3.26 -10.73
CA ILE A 18 16.85 -2.13 -11.24
C ILE A 18 17.58 -1.55 -12.44
N ILE A 19 16.86 -1.41 -13.56
CA ILE A 19 17.41 -0.82 -14.78
C ILE A 19 16.66 0.45 -15.16
N CYS A 20 17.41 1.41 -15.74
CA CYS A 20 16.89 2.61 -16.36
C CYS A 20 17.38 2.67 -17.81
N SER A 21 16.48 2.94 -18.74
CA SER A 21 16.82 3.10 -20.16
C SER A 21 17.47 4.45 -20.50
N THR A 22 17.40 5.41 -19.59
CA THR A 22 18.00 6.74 -19.79
C THR A 22 19.49 6.66 -19.45
N GLU A 23 20.35 6.76 -20.46
CA GLU A 23 21.80 6.77 -20.30
C GLU A 23 22.25 7.89 -19.35
N GLY A 24 23.14 7.58 -18.40
CA GLY A 24 23.67 8.53 -17.43
C GLY A 24 22.67 8.98 -16.35
N ALA A 25 21.51 8.30 -16.23
CA ALA A 25 20.61 8.51 -15.09
C ALA A 25 21.12 7.76 -13.86
N GLU A 26 21.04 8.40 -12.71
CA GLU A 26 21.28 7.79 -11.40
C GLU A 26 19.95 7.30 -10.81
N ILE A 27 19.96 6.10 -10.22
CA ILE A 27 18.79 5.52 -9.57
C ILE A 27 18.97 5.62 -8.06
N TYR A 28 17.93 6.09 -7.38
CA TYR A 28 17.85 6.09 -5.91
C TYR A 28 16.65 5.26 -5.48
N TYR A 29 16.81 4.47 -4.44
CA TYR A 29 15.76 3.60 -3.93
C TYR A 29 15.59 3.67 -2.41
N THR A 30 14.43 3.21 -1.93
CA THR A 30 14.11 3.02 -0.51
C THR A 30 13.51 1.64 -0.28
N LEU A 31 13.63 1.15 0.96
CA LEU A 31 13.10 -0.14 1.42
C LEU A 31 12.08 0.01 2.57
N ASN A 32 11.73 1.23 2.91
CA ASN A 32 10.87 1.58 4.05
C ASN A 32 9.48 2.08 3.63
N GLY A 33 9.16 2.06 2.33
CA GLY A 33 7.90 2.54 1.79
C GLY A 33 7.87 4.03 1.44
N ASP A 34 8.87 4.82 1.80
CA ASP A 34 8.96 6.24 1.43
C ASP A 34 9.30 6.42 -0.05
N ALA A 35 8.88 7.54 -0.63
CA ALA A 35 9.30 7.94 -1.96
C ALA A 35 10.79 8.28 -1.95
N PRO A 36 11.62 7.65 -2.82
CA PRO A 36 13.05 7.95 -2.85
C PRO A 36 13.31 9.34 -3.43
N THR A 37 14.23 10.06 -2.80
CA THR A 37 14.83 11.31 -3.30
C THR A 37 16.35 11.16 -3.33
N VAL A 38 17.04 12.13 -3.91
CA VAL A 38 18.52 12.14 -3.93
C VAL A 38 19.07 12.24 -2.51
N GLU A 39 18.33 12.90 -1.58
CA GLU A 39 18.76 13.13 -0.19
C GLU A 39 18.41 11.97 0.73
N THR A 40 17.30 11.27 0.48
CA THR A 40 16.76 10.24 1.38
C THR A 40 16.86 8.82 0.85
N GLY A 41 17.07 8.66 -0.45
CA GLY A 41 17.23 7.38 -1.11
C GLY A 41 18.66 6.85 -1.02
N ILE A 42 18.78 5.54 -1.12
CA ILE A 42 20.04 4.85 -1.30
C ILE A 42 20.37 4.86 -2.79
N LYS A 43 21.58 5.29 -3.16
CA LYS A 43 22.02 5.22 -4.55
C LYS A 43 22.17 3.76 -4.97
N TYR A 44 21.57 3.40 -6.10
CA TYR A 44 21.62 2.05 -6.63
C TYR A 44 22.94 1.82 -7.36
N GLU A 45 23.72 0.87 -6.88
CA GLU A 45 25.03 0.48 -7.46
C GLU A 45 25.09 -1.02 -7.79
N GLU A 46 24.36 -1.84 -7.04
CA GLU A 46 24.34 -3.30 -7.20
C GLU A 46 22.97 -3.90 -6.88
N ALA A 47 22.77 -5.18 -7.19
CA ALA A 47 21.54 -5.89 -6.93
C ALA A 47 21.15 -5.83 -5.44
N ILE A 48 19.87 -5.61 -5.17
CA ILE A 48 19.32 -5.49 -3.82
C ILE A 48 18.96 -6.89 -3.29
N ALA A 49 19.61 -7.32 -2.22
CA ALA A 49 19.29 -8.57 -1.55
C ALA A 49 17.97 -8.41 -0.75
N ILE A 50 17.01 -9.26 -1.03
CA ILE A 50 15.72 -9.33 -0.34
C ILE A 50 15.68 -10.60 0.51
N GLU A 51 15.84 -10.47 1.81
CA GLU A 51 15.86 -11.57 2.78
C GLU A 51 14.60 -11.64 3.66
N LYS A 52 13.76 -10.61 3.59
CA LYS A 52 12.46 -10.51 4.26
C LYS A 52 11.48 -9.74 3.39
N SER A 53 10.19 -9.84 3.69
CA SER A 53 9.15 -9.07 2.98
C SER A 53 9.53 -7.59 2.92
N THR A 54 9.71 -7.07 1.72
CA THR A 54 10.25 -5.74 1.47
C THR A 54 9.52 -5.08 0.31
N VAL A 55 9.23 -3.80 0.46
CA VAL A 55 8.78 -2.95 -0.65
C VAL A 55 9.98 -2.16 -1.15
N VAL A 56 10.32 -2.35 -2.42
CA VAL A 56 11.33 -1.55 -3.11
C VAL A 56 10.63 -0.43 -3.86
N ARG A 57 11.01 0.82 -3.56
CA ARG A 57 10.59 1.99 -4.33
C ARG A 57 11.81 2.65 -4.93
N ALA A 58 11.79 2.91 -6.23
CA ALA A 58 12.93 3.46 -6.93
C ALA A 58 12.54 4.58 -7.89
N ARG A 59 13.44 5.54 -8.07
CA ARG A 59 13.29 6.67 -8.98
C ARG A 59 14.60 6.99 -9.64
N ALA A 60 14.56 7.33 -10.93
CA ALA A 60 15.72 7.76 -11.70
C ALA A 60 15.79 9.29 -11.77
N TYR A 61 17.00 9.81 -11.62
CA TYR A 61 17.34 11.22 -11.69
C TYR A 61 18.43 11.44 -12.74
N LYS A 62 18.29 12.50 -13.51
CA LYS A 62 19.33 12.95 -14.44
C LYS A 62 19.35 14.47 -14.46
N ASN A 63 20.54 15.05 -14.38
CA ASN A 63 20.69 16.50 -14.42
C ASN A 63 20.07 17.08 -15.71
N GLY A 64 19.31 18.17 -15.57
CA GLY A 64 18.60 18.83 -16.68
C GLY A 64 17.34 18.12 -17.16
N MET A 65 16.90 17.04 -16.51
CA MET A 65 15.65 16.33 -16.81
C MET A 65 14.72 16.27 -15.60
N LEU A 66 13.43 16.08 -15.85
CA LEU A 66 12.49 15.70 -14.79
C LEU A 66 12.83 14.29 -14.31
N PHE A 67 12.67 14.05 -13.01
CA PHE A 67 12.81 12.72 -12.45
C PHE A 67 11.72 11.76 -12.98
N SER A 68 11.99 10.48 -12.99
CA SER A 68 11.03 9.45 -13.42
C SER A 68 9.84 9.33 -12.45
N GLU A 69 8.78 8.66 -12.90
CA GLU A 69 7.80 8.10 -11.97
C GLU A 69 8.48 7.14 -10.98
N ILE A 70 7.81 6.87 -9.85
CA ILE A 70 8.32 5.91 -8.88
C ILE A 70 7.99 4.50 -9.36
N LEU A 71 9.01 3.69 -9.54
CA LEU A 71 8.86 2.24 -9.67
C LEU A 71 8.64 1.66 -8.28
N THR A 72 7.52 1.00 -8.04
CA THR A 72 7.23 0.32 -6.77
C THR A 72 7.01 -1.17 -7.01
N GLY A 73 7.59 -2.00 -6.14
CA GLY A 73 7.39 -3.44 -6.15
C GLY A 73 7.50 -4.06 -4.77
N SER A 74 6.51 -4.87 -4.41
CA SER A 74 6.50 -5.64 -3.17
C SER A 74 7.03 -7.05 -3.42
N PHE A 75 8.08 -7.42 -2.71
CA PHE A 75 8.67 -8.75 -2.69
C PHE A 75 8.33 -9.37 -1.34
N ILE A 76 7.41 -10.32 -1.34
CA ILE A 76 6.82 -10.89 -0.13
C ILE A 76 7.44 -12.26 0.10
N LEU A 77 8.03 -12.45 1.27
CA LEU A 77 8.57 -13.72 1.73
C LEU A 77 7.70 -14.28 2.86
N PRO A 78 7.64 -15.60 3.02
CA PRO A 78 6.92 -16.22 4.12
C PRO A 78 7.46 -15.71 5.46
N ASP A 79 6.57 -15.21 6.28
CA ASP A 79 6.82 -14.87 7.67
C ASP A 79 5.90 -15.69 8.57
N MET A 80 6.02 -15.49 9.89
CA MET A 80 5.20 -16.20 10.87
C MET A 80 3.69 -15.98 10.65
N PHE A 81 3.28 -14.81 10.16
CA PHE A 81 1.88 -14.52 9.83
C PHE A 81 1.44 -15.27 8.57
N TYR A 82 2.25 -15.27 7.53
CA TYR A 82 1.98 -16.00 6.30
C TYR A 82 1.86 -17.50 6.56
N GLU A 83 2.78 -18.08 7.35
CA GLU A 83 2.71 -19.48 7.74
C GLU A 83 1.46 -19.81 8.56
N ALA A 84 1.05 -18.93 9.46
CA ALA A 84 -0.21 -19.08 10.21
C ALA A 84 -1.45 -19.03 9.30
N CYS A 85 -1.39 -18.28 8.19
CA CYS A 85 -2.48 -18.16 7.23
C CYS A 85 -2.46 -19.22 6.13
N LYS A 86 -1.40 -20.00 5.99
CA LYS A 86 -1.21 -21.02 4.93
C LYS A 86 -2.31 -22.07 4.90
N GLY A 87 -2.85 -22.43 6.07
CA GLY A 87 -4.01 -23.33 6.18
C GLY A 87 -5.35 -22.76 5.69
N TRP A 88 -5.41 -21.46 5.39
CA TRP A 88 -6.61 -20.77 4.92
C TRP A 88 -6.70 -20.71 3.39
N GLY A 89 -5.74 -21.30 2.75
CA GLY A 89 -5.70 -21.53 1.32
C GLY A 89 -4.88 -20.49 0.55
N GLU A 90 -4.21 -20.96 -0.45
CA GLU A 90 -3.39 -20.22 -1.41
C GLU A 90 -4.18 -19.13 -2.19
N ARG A 91 -5.42 -18.83 -1.77
CA ARG A 91 -6.41 -18.05 -2.54
C ARG A 91 -6.71 -16.67 -1.98
N LEU A 92 -6.18 -16.31 -0.81
CA LEU A 92 -6.41 -14.96 -0.29
C LEU A 92 -5.52 -13.96 -1.02
N PRO A 93 -6.13 -12.91 -1.58
CA PRO A 93 -5.34 -11.85 -2.19
C PRO A 93 -4.59 -11.07 -1.11
N ILE A 94 -3.39 -10.60 -1.48
CA ILE A 94 -2.61 -9.69 -0.65
C ILE A 94 -2.75 -8.29 -1.23
N VAL A 95 -3.03 -7.32 -0.37
CA VAL A 95 -3.00 -5.90 -0.70
C VAL A 95 -1.76 -5.30 -0.07
N SER A 96 -0.85 -4.80 -0.89
CA SER A 96 0.28 -4.00 -0.44
C SER A 96 0.01 -2.52 -0.70
N LEU A 97 0.19 -1.70 0.33
CA LEU A 97 0.04 -0.24 0.28
C LEU A 97 1.34 0.41 0.70
N SER A 98 1.99 1.11 -0.23
CA SER A 98 3.21 1.86 0.04
C SER A 98 2.89 3.34 0.16
N VAL A 99 3.15 3.90 1.34
CA VAL A 99 2.84 5.29 1.71
C VAL A 99 4.04 5.89 2.40
N ASN A 100 4.29 7.17 2.24
CA ASN A 100 5.35 7.83 2.99
C ASN A 100 5.06 7.76 4.50
N ASN A 101 6.08 7.44 5.29
CA ASN A 101 5.95 7.34 6.75
C ASN A 101 5.45 8.63 7.39
N VAL A 102 5.86 9.79 6.90
CA VAL A 102 5.40 11.08 7.40
C VAL A 102 3.89 11.26 7.22
N ASP A 103 3.33 10.80 6.12
CA ASP A 103 1.90 10.88 5.81
C ASP A 103 1.04 9.94 6.66
N MET A 104 1.64 8.85 7.14
CA MET A 104 0.96 7.85 7.99
C MET A 104 1.14 8.11 9.47
N PHE A 105 2.36 8.42 9.92
CA PHE A 105 2.74 8.26 11.32
C PHE A 105 3.34 9.49 11.97
N SER A 106 3.61 10.60 11.25
CA SER A 106 4.09 11.82 11.90
C SER A 106 3.01 12.44 12.80
N ASP A 107 3.44 13.07 13.87
CA ASP A 107 2.55 13.66 14.87
C ASP A 107 1.64 14.75 14.28
N SER A 108 2.15 15.57 13.37
CA SER A 108 1.41 16.70 12.79
C SER A 108 0.66 16.38 11.50
N LEU A 109 1.19 15.45 10.65
CA LEU A 109 0.67 15.18 9.31
C LEU A 109 0.17 13.74 9.13
N GLY A 110 0.51 12.85 10.06
CA GLY A 110 0.18 11.44 9.99
C GLY A 110 -1.31 11.19 10.14
N MET A 111 -1.90 10.54 9.17
CA MET A 111 -3.34 10.27 9.17
C MET A 111 -3.74 9.04 9.99
N TYR A 112 -2.79 8.23 10.47
CA TYR A 112 -3.07 6.97 11.17
C TYR A 112 -2.91 7.07 12.70
N VAL A 113 -2.39 8.18 13.19
CA VAL A 113 -2.09 8.45 14.59
C VAL A 113 -3.10 9.40 15.23
N GLU A 114 -3.08 9.50 16.56
CA GLU A 114 -3.84 10.50 17.29
C GLU A 114 -3.36 11.90 16.91
N GLY A 115 -2.08 12.15 17.01
CA GLY A 115 -1.35 13.33 16.55
C GLY A 115 -1.79 14.63 17.23
N THR A 116 -1.19 15.73 16.77
CA THR A 116 -1.41 17.09 17.32
C THR A 116 -2.24 18.01 16.43
N ASN A 117 -2.65 17.55 15.25
CA ASN A 117 -3.43 18.35 14.29
C ASN A 117 -4.82 17.74 14.04
N GLY A 118 -5.44 17.23 15.10
CA GLY A 118 -6.67 16.46 15.03
C GLY A 118 -7.95 17.30 14.93
N VAL A 119 -9.06 16.65 14.65
CA VAL A 119 -10.42 17.17 14.70
C VAL A 119 -11.31 16.20 15.49
N PRO A 120 -12.48 16.66 16.00
CA PRO A 120 -13.42 15.79 16.72
C PRO A 120 -13.85 14.59 15.89
N GLY A 121 -14.03 13.46 16.55
CA GLY A 121 -14.61 12.26 15.94
C GLY A 121 -16.12 12.31 15.83
N SER A 122 -16.71 11.41 15.04
CA SER A 122 -18.17 11.32 14.89
C SER A 122 -18.90 10.83 16.14
N CYS A 123 -18.22 10.08 17.01
CA CYS A 123 -18.81 9.44 18.20
C CYS A 123 -18.08 9.81 19.51
N TYR A 124 -17.10 10.69 19.44
CA TYR A 124 -16.26 11.12 20.57
C TYR A 124 -15.74 12.53 20.28
N ARG A 125 -15.36 13.26 21.34
CA ARG A 125 -14.96 14.67 21.24
C ARG A 125 -13.46 14.89 21.13
N GLU A 126 -12.68 13.85 21.35
CA GLU A 126 -11.23 13.90 21.29
C GLU A 126 -10.76 14.28 19.89
N LEU A 127 -9.72 15.11 19.85
CA LEU A 127 -9.16 15.65 18.62
C LEU A 127 -8.06 14.72 18.12
N TYR A 128 -8.34 13.96 17.07
CA TYR A 128 -7.36 13.04 16.50
C TYR A 128 -7.13 13.32 15.02
N ASN A 129 -5.88 13.13 14.58
CA ASN A 129 -5.49 13.26 13.17
C ASN A 129 -6.28 12.31 12.27
N PHE A 130 -6.51 11.08 12.72
CA PHE A 130 -7.27 10.08 11.95
C PHE A 130 -8.78 10.42 11.79
N ASN A 131 -9.28 11.48 12.43
CA ASN A 131 -10.62 11.99 12.20
C ASN A 131 -10.72 12.94 11.00
N ARG A 132 -9.58 13.45 10.53
CA ARG A 132 -9.55 14.28 9.33
C ARG A 132 -9.85 13.46 8.08
N ASP A 133 -10.49 14.10 7.11
CA ASP A 133 -10.72 13.51 5.80
C ASP A 133 -9.52 13.70 4.86
N TRP A 134 -8.35 13.43 5.39
CA TRP A 134 -7.13 13.48 4.60
C TRP A 134 -7.07 12.33 3.62
N MET A 135 -6.61 12.66 2.40
CA MET A 135 -6.20 11.71 1.40
C MET A 135 -4.70 11.86 1.14
N ARG A 136 -3.99 10.74 1.08
CA ARG A 136 -2.54 10.69 0.86
C ARG A 136 -2.23 9.85 -0.36
N SER A 137 -1.19 10.26 -1.11
CA SER A 137 -0.70 9.45 -2.23
C SER A 137 -0.09 8.15 -1.72
N ALA A 138 -0.42 7.07 -2.39
CA ALA A 138 0.08 5.74 -2.11
C ALA A 138 0.28 4.96 -3.39
N ASN A 139 1.11 3.92 -3.35
CA ASN A 139 1.08 2.89 -4.36
C ASN A 139 0.26 1.70 -3.85
N PHE A 140 -0.59 1.19 -4.70
CA PHE A 140 -1.43 0.02 -4.44
C PHE A 140 -0.97 -1.13 -5.32
N GLU A 141 -0.66 -2.26 -4.70
CA GLU A 141 -0.45 -3.52 -5.40
C GLU A 141 -1.46 -4.55 -4.92
N TYR A 142 -2.08 -5.23 -5.87
CA TYR A 142 -2.99 -6.34 -5.62
C TYR A 142 -2.34 -7.62 -6.11
N ILE A 143 -2.03 -8.51 -5.17
CA ILE A 143 -1.31 -9.75 -5.42
C ILE A 143 -2.29 -10.91 -5.31
N LEU A 144 -2.47 -11.64 -6.39
CA LEU A 144 -3.36 -12.79 -6.48
C LEU A 144 -2.55 -14.01 -6.94
N ASN A 145 -2.66 -15.11 -6.20
CA ASN A 145 -1.90 -16.33 -6.47
C ASN A 145 -0.37 -16.08 -6.62
N GLY A 146 0.15 -15.24 -5.74
CA GLY A 146 1.57 -14.89 -5.69
C GLY A 146 2.06 -13.90 -6.75
N LYS A 147 1.18 -13.42 -7.64
CA LYS A 147 1.53 -12.48 -8.71
C LYS A 147 0.82 -11.16 -8.55
N VAL A 148 1.52 -10.06 -8.82
CA VAL A 148 0.91 -8.74 -8.88
C VAL A 148 0.02 -8.65 -10.12
N VAL A 149 -1.28 -8.45 -9.90
CA VAL A 149 -2.30 -8.31 -10.97
C VAL A 149 -2.77 -6.88 -11.13
N ASP A 150 -2.51 -6.01 -10.17
CA ASP A 150 -2.69 -4.55 -10.24
C ASP A 150 -1.53 -3.87 -9.53
N ASN A 151 -0.97 -2.85 -10.15
CA ASN A 151 0.03 -1.95 -9.57
C ASN A 151 -0.25 -0.55 -10.11
N GLN A 152 -0.67 0.35 -9.23
CA GLN A 152 -0.99 1.72 -9.61
C GLN A 152 -0.89 2.70 -8.44
N GLU A 153 -0.68 3.97 -8.78
CA GLU A 153 -0.84 5.05 -7.83
C GLU A 153 -2.32 5.28 -7.48
N VAL A 154 -2.55 5.46 -6.18
CA VAL A 154 -3.87 5.70 -5.59
C VAL A 154 -3.79 6.83 -4.57
N GLU A 155 -4.96 7.28 -4.12
CA GLU A 155 -5.10 8.07 -2.91
C GLU A 155 -5.72 7.19 -1.82
N ILE A 156 -5.18 7.23 -0.60
CA ILE A 156 -5.73 6.52 0.54
C ILE A 156 -6.13 7.49 1.66
N GLY A 157 -7.14 7.12 2.43
CA GLY A 157 -7.58 7.87 3.60
C GLY A 157 -8.23 6.95 4.62
N ILE A 158 -8.36 7.42 5.86
CA ILE A 158 -9.04 6.68 6.92
C ILE A 158 -10.54 6.64 6.58
N TYR A 159 -11.12 5.44 6.68
CA TYR A 159 -12.53 5.19 6.38
C TYR A 159 -13.33 4.85 7.65
N GLY A 160 -14.59 5.24 7.68
CA GLY A 160 -15.50 4.99 8.78
C GLY A 160 -15.82 6.24 9.60
N GLY A 161 -16.64 6.08 10.61
CA GLY A 161 -16.99 7.10 11.59
C GLY A 161 -16.42 6.74 12.97
N CYS A 162 -17.25 6.17 13.86
CA CYS A 162 -16.86 5.77 15.20
C CYS A 162 -15.71 4.74 15.25
N THR A 163 -15.58 3.92 14.22
CA THR A 163 -14.54 2.88 14.13
C THR A 163 -13.14 3.40 13.83
N ARG A 164 -12.99 4.68 13.55
CA ARG A 164 -11.66 5.32 13.34
C ARG A 164 -10.77 5.24 14.58
N ILE A 165 -11.34 5.13 15.77
CA ILE A 165 -10.61 5.02 17.04
C ILE A 165 -9.93 3.64 17.23
N HIS A 166 -10.34 2.61 16.49
CA HIS A 166 -9.73 1.29 16.62
C HIS A 166 -8.26 1.29 16.17
N VAL A 167 -7.45 0.44 16.78
CA VAL A 167 -6.01 0.29 16.44
C VAL A 167 -5.86 -0.04 14.95
N ALA A 168 -6.56 -1.08 14.47
CA ALA A 168 -6.64 -1.37 13.05
C ALA A 168 -7.74 -0.51 12.42
N LYS A 169 -7.35 0.46 11.61
CA LYS A 169 -8.28 1.39 10.96
C LYS A 169 -8.71 0.87 9.59
N SER A 170 -9.96 1.12 9.23
CA SER A 170 -10.41 0.90 7.86
C SER A 170 -9.81 1.96 6.93
N LEU A 171 -9.49 1.57 5.71
CA LEU A 171 -8.92 2.46 4.69
C LEU A 171 -9.84 2.56 3.48
N LYS A 172 -9.98 3.76 2.96
CA LYS A 172 -10.53 4.03 1.63
C LYS A 172 -9.37 4.16 0.66
N ILE A 173 -9.43 3.41 -0.43
CA ILE A 173 -8.49 3.48 -1.54
C ILE A 173 -9.24 4.05 -2.73
N LYS A 174 -8.71 5.08 -3.36
CA LYS A 174 -9.32 5.74 -4.51
C LYS A 174 -8.32 5.83 -5.66
N ALA A 175 -8.77 5.47 -6.86
CA ALA A 175 -7.96 5.63 -8.06
C ALA A 175 -7.53 7.10 -8.24
N ASN A 176 -6.26 7.32 -8.53
CA ASN A 176 -5.68 8.65 -8.62
C ASN A 176 -5.84 9.21 -10.02
N LYS A 177 -6.76 10.15 -10.20
CA LYS A 177 -6.99 10.81 -11.49
C LYS A 177 -5.78 11.64 -11.97
N ARG A 178 -4.95 12.14 -11.05
CA ARG A 178 -3.76 12.93 -11.39
C ARG A 178 -2.67 12.08 -12.04
N SER A 179 -2.58 10.80 -11.68
CA SER A 179 -1.70 9.82 -12.33
C SER A 179 -2.34 9.15 -13.57
N GLY A 180 -3.43 9.72 -14.08
CA GLY A 180 -4.11 9.22 -15.28
C GLY A 180 -5.10 8.08 -15.04
N ASN A 181 -5.27 7.62 -13.80
CA ASN A 181 -6.13 6.49 -13.48
C ASN A 181 -7.43 6.98 -12.81
N SER A 182 -8.54 7.01 -13.55
CA SER A 182 -9.85 7.32 -12.98
C SER A 182 -10.53 6.13 -12.31
N LYS A 183 -10.02 4.93 -12.52
CA LYS A 183 -10.53 3.65 -11.99
C LYS A 183 -9.37 2.72 -11.63
N MET A 184 -9.65 1.75 -10.76
CA MET A 184 -8.74 0.66 -10.47
C MET A 184 -8.51 -0.13 -11.76
N LYS A 185 -7.26 -0.53 -12.04
CA LYS A 185 -6.89 -1.21 -13.29
C LYS A 185 -7.41 -2.64 -13.32
N TYR A 186 -7.29 -3.36 -12.19
CA TYR A 186 -7.83 -4.71 -12.09
C TYR A 186 -9.35 -4.67 -12.03
N ASP A 187 -10.02 -5.41 -12.87
CA ASP A 187 -11.47 -5.38 -13.04
C ASP A 187 -12.21 -6.55 -12.36
N ASN A 188 -11.48 -7.51 -11.81
CA ASN A 188 -12.06 -8.72 -11.23
C ASN A 188 -11.89 -8.84 -9.70
N PHE A 189 -11.88 -7.73 -8.96
CA PHE A 189 -11.86 -7.75 -7.48
C PHE A 189 -13.03 -8.56 -6.89
N PHE A 190 -14.16 -8.55 -7.57
CA PHE A 190 -15.38 -9.25 -7.16
C PHE A 190 -15.92 -10.09 -8.31
N PRO A 191 -15.47 -11.36 -8.44
CA PRO A 191 -15.83 -12.21 -9.57
C PRO A 191 -17.34 -12.40 -9.75
N SER A 192 -18.09 -12.41 -8.65
CA SER A 192 -19.54 -12.61 -8.65
C SER A 192 -20.37 -11.37 -9.05
N ARG A 193 -19.72 -10.21 -9.25
CA ARG A 193 -20.43 -8.98 -9.62
C ARG A 193 -20.33 -8.73 -11.12
N GLU A 194 -21.42 -8.24 -11.71
CA GLU A 194 -21.44 -7.81 -13.13
C GLU A 194 -20.61 -6.55 -13.34
N TYR A 195 -20.70 -5.58 -12.41
CA TYR A 195 -19.93 -4.34 -12.47
C TYR A 195 -18.45 -4.62 -12.12
N LYS A 196 -17.56 -4.26 -13.02
CA LYS A 196 -16.13 -4.58 -12.94
C LYS A 196 -15.21 -3.36 -12.76
N LYS A 197 -15.71 -2.13 -12.92
CA LYS A 197 -14.87 -0.93 -12.93
C LYS A 197 -15.08 -0.07 -11.68
N TYR A 198 -14.18 -0.15 -10.75
CA TYR A 198 -14.27 0.51 -9.44
C TYR A 198 -13.45 1.79 -9.41
N GLU A 199 -14.00 2.90 -8.93
CA GLU A 199 -13.28 4.15 -8.68
C GLU A 199 -12.60 4.12 -7.31
N SER A 200 -13.15 3.34 -6.38
CA SER A 200 -12.61 3.20 -5.03
C SER A 200 -12.94 1.85 -4.43
N LEU A 201 -12.09 1.43 -3.50
CA LEU A 201 -12.24 0.25 -2.67
C LEU A 201 -12.24 0.68 -1.20
N ALA A 202 -12.84 -0.11 -0.34
CA ALA A 202 -12.75 0.06 1.11
C ALA A 202 -12.21 -1.24 1.75
N LEU A 203 -11.08 -1.13 2.42
CA LEU A 203 -10.53 -2.18 3.27
C LEU A 203 -11.09 -1.97 4.67
N ARG A 204 -11.97 -2.86 5.11
CA ARG A 204 -12.63 -2.74 6.41
C ARG A 204 -11.90 -3.53 7.48
N ASN A 205 -11.77 -2.93 8.66
CA ASN A 205 -11.14 -3.54 9.83
C ASN A 205 -12.03 -4.54 10.60
N GLY A 206 -13.28 -4.76 10.15
CA GLY A 206 -14.23 -5.62 10.85
C GLY A 206 -14.77 -5.05 12.16
N GLY A 207 -14.57 -3.78 12.46
CA GLY A 207 -14.77 -3.15 13.77
C GLY A 207 -16.21 -3.03 14.28
N ASN A 208 -17.24 -3.30 13.48
CA ASN A 208 -18.66 -3.20 13.91
C ASN A 208 -19.30 -4.53 14.31
N GLY A 209 -18.52 -5.59 14.48
CA GLY A 209 -19.03 -6.84 15.03
C GLY A 209 -19.19 -6.74 16.55
N TYR A 210 -20.41 -6.55 17.06
CA TYR A 210 -20.71 -6.54 18.50
C TYR A 210 -20.57 -7.91 19.17
N SER A 211 -20.18 -8.93 18.45
CA SER A 211 -20.02 -10.27 19.00
C SER A 211 -18.56 -10.55 19.32
N TYR A 212 -18.22 -10.59 20.60
CA TYR A 212 -16.95 -11.09 21.12
C TYR A 212 -16.65 -12.56 20.73
N VAL A 213 -17.60 -13.23 20.09
CA VAL A 213 -17.56 -14.66 19.78
C VAL A 213 -17.37 -14.91 18.28
N GLN A 214 -17.59 -13.92 17.42
CA GLN A 214 -17.31 -14.07 15.98
C GLN A 214 -15.97 -13.43 15.62
N PRO A 215 -15.07 -14.19 15.02
CA PRO A 215 -13.76 -13.64 14.64
C PRO A 215 -13.98 -12.46 13.69
N ARG A 216 -13.41 -11.31 14.05
CA ARG A 216 -13.45 -10.05 13.29
C ARG A 216 -13.00 -10.19 11.84
N TRP A 217 -12.32 -11.27 11.51
CA TRP A 217 -11.82 -11.56 10.16
C TRP A 217 -12.91 -11.83 9.11
N ARG A 218 -14.13 -12.26 9.47
CA ARG A 218 -15.23 -12.40 8.50
C ARG A 218 -15.62 -11.07 7.84
N ASP A 219 -15.44 -9.96 8.54
CA ASP A 219 -15.79 -8.63 8.04
C ASP A 219 -14.61 -7.96 7.31
N MET A 220 -13.38 -8.45 7.49
CA MET A 220 -12.20 -7.92 6.78
C MET A 220 -12.31 -8.11 5.26
N PHE A 221 -13.12 -9.06 4.81
CA PHE A 221 -13.36 -9.35 3.40
C PHE A 221 -14.63 -8.70 2.82
N LYS A 222 -15.38 -7.96 3.61
CA LYS A 222 -16.45 -7.12 3.07
C LYS A 222 -15.85 -5.86 2.48
N ILE A 223 -15.31 -6.00 1.29
CA ILE A 223 -14.84 -4.87 0.49
C ILE A 223 -16.06 -4.04 0.11
N GLY A 224 -16.02 -2.74 0.41
CA GLY A 224 -17.16 -1.87 0.34
C GLY A 224 -17.84 -1.77 -1.05
N ARG A 225 -19.11 -1.40 -1.01
CA ARG A 225 -19.93 -1.06 -2.16
C ARG A 225 -19.42 0.15 -2.90
#